data_94ba5e377c3ca20d22892b1495e7e9df
#
_entry.id   94ba5e377c3ca20d22892b1495e7e9df
#
_cell.length_a   1.000
_cell.length_b   1.000
_cell.length_c   1.000
_cell.angle_alpha   90.00
_cell.angle_beta   90.00
_cell.angle_gamma   90.00
#
_symmetry.space_group_name_H-M   'P 1'
#
loop_
_entity.id
_entity.type
_entity.pdbx_description
1 polymer ?
#
loop_
_entity_poly.entity_id
_entity_poly.type
_entity_poly.pdbx_seq_one_letter_code
_entity_poly.pdbx_strand_id
1 'polypeptide(L)'
;QIIKPTFVEKILKDNPNIISNIDYSSDVIETGLVKIDNNYYFRGNPVNNYFKIDDYILRIVGINSDNSIKLAFVNNIIDNQFNEFSNKEETVVFNTSSAFQVLNTWYEENISKYDEYLVTKDYCVDTTYTKYYNQITYGGNKRLFDEDSPSLVCNAGDHDYGGKYSSKVGI
;
A
#
# COMPACT_ATOMS: atom_id res chain seq x y z
N GLN A 1 -15.26 -35.71 -1.73
CA GLN A 1 -14.63 -34.61 -2.48
C GLN A 1 -13.81 -33.79 -1.48
N ILE A 2 -12.49 -33.74 -1.64
CA ILE A 2 -11.64 -32.90 -0.79
C ILE A 2 -11.73 -31.47 -1.33
N ILE A 3 -12.44 -30.60 -0.62
CA ILE A 3 -12.50 -29.17 -0.94
C ILE A 3 -11.18 -28.56 -0.46
N LYS A 4 -10.36 -28.09 -1.39
CA LYS A 4 -9.16 -27.33 -1.02
C LYS A 4 -9.57 -25.97 -0.50
N PRO A 5 -9.00 -25.50 0.62
CA PRO A 5 -9.29 -24.16 1.13
C PRO A 5 -8.84 -23.11 0.12
N THR A 6 -9.58 -22.01 0.05
CA THR A 6 -9.16 -20.82 -0.70
C THR A 6 -7.90 -20.22 -0.08
N PHE A 7 -7.19 -19.37 -0.82
CA PHE A 7 -5.98 -18.74 -0.30
C PHE A 7 -6.30 -17.85 0.92
N VAL A 8 -7.42 -17.13 0.91
CA VAL A 8 -7.88 -16.33 2.05
C VAL A 8 -8.15 -17.21 3.27
N GLU A 9 -8.87 -18.31 3.12
CA GLU A 9 -9.13 -19.25 4.23
C GLU A 9 -7.83 -19.79 4.82
N LYS A 10 -6.83 -20.03 3.98
CA LYS A 10 -5.51 -20.45 4.46
C LYS A 10 -4.83 -19.35 5.27
N ILE A 11 -4.83 -18.09 4.79
CA ILE A 11 -4.24 -16.96 5.53
C ILE A 11 -4.92 -16.82 6.89
N LEU A 12 -6.25 -16.85 6.95
CA LEU A 12 -6.99 -16.70 8.20
C LEU A 12 -6.71 -17.86 9.17
N LYS A 13 -6.57 -19.08 8.66
CA LYS A 13 -6.22 -20.26 9.46
C LYS A 13 -4.81 -20.16 10.04
N ASP A 14 -3.85 -19.67 9.25
CA ASP A 14 -2.46 -19.52 9.68
C ASP A 14 -2.28 -18.32 10.65
N ASN A 15 -3.28 -17.43 10.74
CA ASN A 15 -3.31 -16.25 11.60
C ASN A 15 -4.60 -16.17 12.43
N PRO A 16 -4.82 -17.12 13.37
CA PRO A 16 -6.09 -17.25 14.10
C PRO A 16 -6.35 -16.11 15.11
N ASN A 17 -5.31 -15.40 15.53
CA ASN A 17 -5.43 -14.30 16.47
C ASN A 17 -5.82 -13.01 15.72
N ILE A 18 -7.14 -12.73 15.73
CA ILE A 18 -7.67 -11.53 15.09
C ILE A 18 -7.88 -10.46 16.16
N ILE A 19 -7.23 -9.31 15.96
CA ILE A 19 -7.33 -8.14 16.81
C ILE A 19 -8.53 -7.33 16.33
N SER A 20 -9.56 -7.21 17.18
CA SER A 20 -10.77 -6.43 16.88
C SER A 20 -10.78 -5.03 17.47
N ASN A 21 -9.98 -4.79 18.51
CA ASN A 21 -9.82 -3.48 19.13
C ASN A 21 -8.34 -3.16 19.24
N ILE A 22 -7.94 -2.00 18.69
CA ILE A 22 -6.57 -1.52 18.78
C ILE A 22 -6.49 -0.51 19.92
N ASP A 23 -5.63 -0.77 20.90
CA ASP A 23 -5.27 0.24 21.89
C ASP A 23 -4.18 1.14 21.34
N TYR A 24 -4.56 2.35 20.91
CA TYR A 24 -3.63 3.35 20.40
C TYR A 24 -2.86 4.09 21.49
N SER A 25 -3.27 3.94 22.77
CA SER A 25 -2.59 4.55 23.92
C SER A 25 -1.43 3.70 24.44
N SER A 26 -1.32 2.45 23.99
CA SER A 26 -0.28 1.52 24.41
C SER A 26 1.00 1.69 23.57
N ASP A 27 2.14 1.73 24.24
CA ASP A 27 3.45 1.66 23.60
C ASP A 27 3.76 0.27 23.00
N VAL A 28 2.93 -0.74 23.33
CA VAL A 28 3.07 -2.09 22.83
C VAL A 28 2.30 -2.25 21.52
N ILE A 29 3.02 -2.50 20.44
CA ILE A 29 2.41 -2.80 19.14
C ILE A 29 1.99 -4.28 19.12
N GLU A 30 0.70 -4.52 19.17
CA GLU A 30 0.16 -5.87 18.96
C GLU A 30 0.48 -6.35 17.55
N THR A 31 0.95 -7.60 17.45
CA THR A 31 1.29 -8.24 16.18
C THR A 31 0.19 -9.22 15.79
N GLY A 32 -0.34 -9.09 14.60
CA GLY A 32 -1.36 -10.02 14.08
C GLY A 32 -2.22 -9.43 12.99
N LEU A 33 -3.37 -10.05 12.81
CA LEU A 33 -4.38 -9.65 11.83
C LEU A 33 -5.43 -8.77 12.53
N VAL A 34 -5.54 -7.53 12.10
CA VAL A 34 -6.54 -6.57 12.59
C VAL A 34 -7.74 -6.60 11.66
N LYS A 35 -8.95 -6.73 12.23
CA LYS A 35 -10.19 -6.61 11.47
C LYS A 35 -10.77 -5.21 11.64
N ILE A 36 -10.95 -4.50 10.51
CA ILE A 36 -11.66 -3.21 10.45
C ILE A 36 -12.79 -3.38 9.43
N ASP A 37 -14.03 -3.26 9.89
CA ASP A 37 -15.22 -3.57 9.10
C ASP A 37 -15.14 -4.99 8.51
N ASN A 38 -15.14 -5.10 7.19
CA ASN A 38 -15.01 -6.36 6.46
C ASN A 38 -13.63 -6.58 5.85
N ASN A 39 -12.64 -5.77 6.22
CA ASN A 39 -11.27 -5.90 5.75
C ASN A 39 -10.36 -6.39 6.86
N TYR A 40 -9.24 -7.02 6.48
CA TYR A 40 -8.20 -7.41 7.41
C TYR A 40 -6.89 -6.77 7.02
N TYR A 41 -6.10 -6.37 8.02
CA TYR A 41 -4.80 -5.72 7.84
C TYR A 41 -3.77 -6.37 8.77
N PHE A 42 -2.59 -6.66 8.25
CA PHE A 42 -1.50 -7.11 9.10
C PHE A 42 -0.87 -5.92 9.84
N ARG A 43 -0.63 -6.10 11.14
CA ARG A 43 -0.01 -5.12 12.02
C ARG A 43 1.19 -5.72 12.74
N GLY A 44 2.16 -4.88 13.09
CA GLY A 44 3.36 -5.29 13.80
C GLY A 44 4.32 -6.07 12.92
N ASN A 45 4.91 -7.12 13.46
CA ASN A 45 5.86 -7.98 12.75
C ASN A 45 5.38 -9.44 12.68
N PRO A 46 4.31 -9.74 11.95
CA PRO A 46 3.80 -11.09 11.78
C PRO A 46 4.79 -11.96 10.99
N VAL A 47 4.81 -13.25 11.30
CA VAL A 47 5.70 -14.22 10.63
C VAL A 47 4.99 -15.03 9.53
N ASN A 48 3.64 -15.07 9.54
CA ASN A 48 2.83 -15.88 8.62
C ASN A 48 2.15 -15.04 7.53
N ASN A 49 2.83 -14.01 7.03
CA ASN A 49 2.29 -13.11 6.01
C ASN A 49 3.21 -12.96 4.80
N TYR A 50 4.05 -13.94 4.52
CA TYR A 50 4.91 -13.93 3.34
C TYR A 50 4.27 -14.69 2.19
N PHE A 51 4.48 -14.18 1.00
CA PHE A 51 4.06 -14.77 -0.27
C PHE A 51 5.22 -14.72 -1.26
N LYS A 52 5.44 -15.81 -1.99
CA LYS A 52 6.48 -15.86 -3.01
C LYS A 52 5.83 -16.00 -4.39
N ILE A 53 6.26 -15.15 -5.33
CA ILE A 53 5.94 -15.25 -6.75
C ILE A 53 7.25 -15.18 -7.53
N ASP A 54 7.56 -16.23 -8.29
CA ASP A 54 8.86 -16.41 -8.92
C ASP A 54 10.01 -16.23 -7.89
N ASP A 55 10.92 -15.31 -8.16
CA ASP A 55 12.02 -14.97 -7.26
C ASP A 55 11.71 -13.82 -6.30
N TYR A 56 10.51 -13.24 -6.40
CA TYR A 56 10.10 -12.13 -5.56
C TYR A 56 9.44 -12.62 -4.26
N ILE A 57 9.85 -11.99 -3.17
CA ILE A 57 9.21 -12.17 -1.87
C ILE A 57 8.35 -10.95 -1.57
N LEU A 58 7.07 -11.20 -1.31
CA LEU A 58 6.10 -10.18 -0.97
C LEU A 58 5.56 -10.42 0.44
N ARG A 59 5.08 -9.36 1.06
CA ARG A 59 4.27 -9.46 2.27
C ARG A 59 2.80 -9.30 1.92
N ILE A 60 1.97 -10.12 2.53
CA ILE A 60 0.53 -9.89 2.57
C ILE A 60 0.30 -8.78 3.57
N VAL A 61 -0.23 -7.64 3.11
CA VAL A 61 -0.50 -6.47 3.97
C VAL A 61 -1.98 -6.37 4.35
N GLY A 62 -2.86 -7.00 3.58
CA GLY A 62 -4.28 -7.01 3.91
C GLY A 62 -5.11 -7.93 3.02
N ILE A 63 -6.35 -8.13 3.45
CA ILE A 63 -7.40 -8.84 2.72
C ILE A 63 -8.60 -7.91 2.65
N ASN A 64 -9.05 -7.62 1.44
CA ASN A 64 -10.21 -6.77 1.23
C ASN A 64 -11.53 -7.55 1.39
N SER A 65 -12.63 -6.84 1.57
CA SER A 65 -13.97 -7.42 1.74
C SER A 65 -14.45 -8.27 0.57
N ASP A 66 -13.87 -8.11 -0.61
CA ASP A 66 -14.11 -8.93 -1.80
C ASP A 66 -13.18 -10.14 -1.92
N ASN A 67 -12.43 -10.45 -0.88
CA ASN A 67 -11.41 -11.50 -0.81
C ASN A 67 -10.18 -11.26 -1.69
N SER A 68 -10.02 -10.09 -2.30
CA SER A 68 -8.76 -9.74 -2.93
C SER A 68 -7.68 -9.49 -1.86
N ILE A 69 -6.44 -9.84 -2.19
CA ILE A 69 -5.31 -9.77 -1.25
C ILE A 69 -4.39 -8.66 -1.68
N LYS A 70 -4.02 -7.80 -0.73
CA LYS A 70 -3.06 -6.73 -0.94
C LYS A 70 -1.67 -7.21 -0.59
N LEU A 71 -0.77 -7.14 -1.57
CA LEU A 71 0.62 -7.54 -1.45
C LEU A 71 1.55 -6.33 -1.53
N ALA A 72 2.66 -6.39 -0.83
CA ALA A 72 3.74 -5.41 -0.94
C ALA A 72 5.08 -6.14 -1.11
N PHE A 73 5.96 -5.62 -1.96
CA PHE A 73 7.31 -6.16 -2.08
C PHE A 73 8.11 -5.90 -0.80
N VAL A 74 8.93 -6.88 -0.42
CA VAL A 74 9.78 -6.77 0.79
C VAL A 74 10.99 -5.87 0.52
N ASN A 75 11.54 -5.97 -0.68
CA ASN A 75 12.71 -5.21 -1.10
C ASN A 75 12.32 -4.16 -2.13
N ASN A 76 13.14 -3.12 -2.23
CA ASN A 76 13.04 -2.17 -3.34
C ASN A 76 13.23 -2.94 -4.66
N ILE A 77 12.36 -2.66 -5.61
CA ILE A 77 12.40 -3.29 -6.93
C ILE A 77 13.32 -2.47 -7.82
N ILE A 78 13.28 -1.16 -7.66
CA ILE A 78 13.97 -0.18 -8.49
C ILE A 78 14.38 0.99 -7.60
N ASP A 79 15.61 1.48 -7.78
CA ASP A 79 16.07 2.75 -7.26
C ASP A 79 15.99 3.79 -8.38
N ASN A 80 15.03 4.69 -8.28
CA ASN A 80 14.88 5.78 -9.25
C ASN A 80 14.42 7.06 -8.55
N GLN A 81 14.79 8.20 -9.13
CA GLN A 81 14.25 9.49 -8.72
C GLN A 81 12.80 9.61 -9.18
N PHE A 82 11.98 10.32 -8.41
CA PHE A 82 10.59 10.55 -8.79
C PHE A 82 10.50 11.26 -10.14
N ASN A 83 11.37 12.24 -10.38
CA ASN A 83 11.58 12.89 -11.68
C ASN A 83 13.05 13.19 -11.90
N GLU A 84 13.50 13.08 -13.15
CA GLU A 84 14.87 13.43 -13.57
C GLU A 84 15.17 14.94 -13.46
N PHE A 85 14.16 15.77 -13.57
CA PHE A 85 14.31 17.24 -13.55
C PHE A 85 13.43 17.86 -12.48
N SER A 86 14.07 18.50 -11.50
CA SER A 86 13.40 19.31 -10.48
C SER A 86 13.18 20.76 -10.97
N ASN A 87 12.63 20.96 -12.15
CA ASN A 87 12.15 22.29 -12.52
C ASN A 87 10.91 22.60 -11.71
N LYS A 88 11.01 23.62 -10.87
CA LYS A 88 9.93 24.07 -9.95
C LYS A 88 8.63 24.46 -10.64
N GLU A 89 8.61 24.53 -11.96
CA GLU A 89 7.46 24.94 -12.78
C GLU A 89 6.78 23.77 -13.47
N GLU A 90 7.41 22.60 -13.57
CA GLU A 90 6.75 21.40 -14.09
C GLU A 90 6.04 20.68 -12.94
N THR A 91 4.77 20.85 -12.92
CA THR A 91 3.85 20.11 -12.07
C THR A 91 3.98 18.64 -12.37
N VAL A 92 4.49 17.92 -11.41
CA VAL A 92 4.75 16.49 -11.54
C VAL A 92 3.43 15.74 -11.44
N VAL A 93 2.88 15.41 -12.56
CA VAL A 93 1.74 14.48 -12.63
C VAL A 93 2.26 13.08 -12.38
N PHE A 94 1.68 12.37 -11.42
CA PHE A 94 2.12 11.03 -11.01
C PHE A 94 2.34 10.08 -12.19
N ASN A 95 1.37 9.97 -13.09
CA ASN A 95 1.39 9.05 -14.23
C ASN A 95 2.37 9.44 -15.36
N THR A 96 2.97 10.61 -15.29
CA THR A 96 4.02 11.07 -16.23
C THR A 96 5.39 11.15 -15.57
N SER A 97 5.49 10.84 -14.27
CA SER A 97 6.77 10.85 -13.56
C SER A 97 7.74 9.78 -14.09
N SER A 98 9.02 10.03 -13.98
CA SER A 98 10.07 9.05 -14.32
C SER A 98 9.91 7.77 -13.50
N ALA A 99 9.58 7.88 -12.21
CA ALA A 99 9.34 6.73 -11.36
C ALA A 99 8.19 5.87 -11.86
N PHE A 100 7.07 6.49 -12.25
CA PHE A 100 5.94 5.75 -12.82
C PHE A 100 6.32 5.04 -14.11
N GLN A 101 7.04 5.71 -15.04
CA GLN A 101 7.45 5.11 -16.30
C GLN A 101 8.35 3.88 -16.10
N VAL A 102 9.33 4.00 -15.23
CA VAL A 102 10.26 2.89 -14.92
C VAL A 102 9.54 1.74 -14.24
N LEU A 103 8.65 2.00 -13.28
CA LEU A 103 7.86 0.98 -12.61
C LEU A 103 6.86 0.30 -13.54
N ASN A 104 6.25 1.05 -14.45
CA ASN A 104 5.35 0.47 -15.45
C ASN A 104 6.11 -0.44 -16.42
N THR A 105 7.28 -0.04 -16.89
CA THR A 105 8.13 -0.89 -17.74
C THR A 105 8.52 -2.17 -16.99
N TRP A 106 8.95 -2.04 -15.75
CA TRP A 106 9.29 -3.20 -14.92
C TRP A 106 8.09 -4.13 -14.71
N TYR A 107 6.89 -3.58 -14.46
CA TYR A 107 5.66 -4.35 -14.32
C TYR A 107 5.37 -5.15 -15.60
N GLU A 108 5.41 -4.52 -16.76
CA GLU A 108 5.16 -5.18 -18.05
C GLU A 108 6.12 -6.34 -18.31
N GLU A 109 7.39 -6.19 -17.94
CA GLU A 109 8.42 -7.21 -18.13
C GLU A 109 8.33 -8.38 -17.13
N ASN A 110 7.87 -8.13 -15.91
CA ASN A 110 8.01 -9.10 -14.81
C ASN A 110 6.70 -9.63 -14.26
N ILE A 111 5.65 -8.80 -14.19
CA ILE A 111 4.40 -9.09 -13.47
C ILE A 111 3.19 -9.23 -14.38
N SER A 112 3.14 -8.58 -15.54
CA SER A 112 1.98 -8.56 -16.44
C SER A 112 1.51 -9.97 -16.86
N LYS A 113 2.40 -10.94 -16.88
CA LYS A 113 2.06 -12.36 -17.12
C LYS A 113 1.08 -12.96 -16.10
N TYR A 114 0.89 -12.29 -14.96
CA TYR A 114 -0.07 -12.68 -13.91
C TYR A 114 -1.34 -11.83 -13.91
N ASP A 115 -1.56 -11.03 -14.93
CA ASP A 115 -2.67 -10.08 -15.03
C ASP A 115 -4.06 -10.69 -14.83
N GLU A 116 -4.23 -11.96 -15.18
CA GLU A 116 -5.48 -12.68 -14.97
C GLU A 116 -5.83 -12.89 -13.48
N TYR A 117 -4.82 -12.84 -12.60
CA TYR A 117 -4.98 -12.96 -11.15
C TYR A 117 -5.01 -11.62 -10.43
N LEU A 118 -4.70 -10.54 -11.12
CA LEU A 118 -4.65 -9.20 -10.55
C LEU A 118 -5.98 -8.49 -10.73
N VAL A 119 -6.45 -7.85 -9.68
CA VAL A 119 -7.67 -7.04 -9.72
C VAL A 119 -7.34 -5.56 -9.71
N THR A 120 -8.04 -4.80 -10.53
CA THR A 120 -7.95 -3.35 -10.52
C THR A 120 -8.53 -2.79 -9.23
N LYS A 121 -7.78 -1.94 -8.55
CA LYS A 121 -8.17 -1.27 -7.31
C LYS A 121 -7.80 0.20 -7.36
N ASP A 122 -8.47 0.98 -6.52
CA ASP A 122 -8.12 2.37 -6.33
C ASP A 122 -6.95 2.47 -5.35
N TYR A 123 -5.91 3.17 -5.78
CA TYR A 123 -4.77 3.56 -4.97
C TYR A 123 -4.81 5.06 -4.70
N CYS A 124 -4.22 5.45 -3.58
CA CYS A 124 -4.17 6.83 -3.14
C CYS A 124 -2.80 7.42 -3.37
N VAL A 125 -2.74 8.51 -4.12
CA VAL A 125 -1.59 9.40 -4.18
C VAL A 125 -1.90 10.60 -3.30
N ASP A 126 -1.32 10.61 -2.10
CA ASP A 126 -1.55 11.70 -1.13
C ASP A 126 -0.54 12.82 -1.36
N THR A 127 -1.02 13.91 -1.94
CA THR A 127 -0.24 15.12 -2.19
C THR A 127 -0.54 16.24 -1.20
N THR A 128 -1.30 15.97 -0.13
CA THR A 128 -1.51 16.98 0.93
C THR A 128 -0.18 17.42 1.52
N TYR A 129 -0.06 18.70 1.82
CA TYR A 129 1.17 19.26 2.36
C TYR A 129 0.94 19.93 3.71
N THR A 130 2.01 20.02 4.50
CA THR A 130 2.07 20.81 5.72
C THR A 130 3.40 21.54 5.82
N LYS A 131 3.44 22.58 6.65
CA LYS A 131 4.70 23.25 7.02
C LYS A 131 5.17 22.73 8.37
N TYR A 132 6.28 22.04 8.38
CA TYR A 132 6.94 21.56 9.59
C TYR A 132 8.34 22.17 9.70
N TYR A 133 8.61 22.92 10.76
CA TYR A 133 9.89 23.62 10.95
C TYR A 133 10.36 24.43 9.73
N ASN A 134 9.47 25.20 9.11
CA ASN A 134 9.71 25.99 7.88
C ASN A 134 10.02 25.15 6.63
N GLN A 135 9.86 23.84 6.68
CA GLN A 135 9.96 22.99 5.50
C GLN A 135 8.56 22.53 5.06
N ILE A 136 8.36 22.46 3.76
CA ILE A 136 7.13 21.86 3.21
C ILE A 136 7.35 20.35 3.21
N THR A 137 6.43 19.64 3.84
CA THR A 137 6.38 18.18 3.86
C THR A 137 5.04 17.70 3.30
N TYR A 138 4.99 16.49 2.80
CA TYR A 138 3.84 15.96 2.09
C TYR A 138 3.30 14.67 2.73
N GLY A 139 2.03 14.38 2.44
CA GLY A 139 1.39 13.11 2.71
C GLY A 139 1.42 12.67 4.16
N GLY A 140 2.18 11.61 4.42
CA GLY A 140 2.26 10.99 5.74
C GLY A 140 2.69 11.93 6.87
N ASN A 141 3.56 12.91 6.59
CA ASN A 141 3.97 13.88 7.60
C ASN A 141 2.81 14.75 8.09
N LYS A 142 1.96 15.23 7.17
CA LYS A 142 0.79 16.01 7.58
C LYS A 142 -0.09 15.20 8.53
N ARG A 143 -0.41 13.97 8.17
CA ARG A 143 -1.29 13.12 8.97
C ARG A 143 -0.70 12.75 10.32
N LEU A 144 0.61 12.48 10.37
CA LEU A 144 1.29 12.06 11.60
C LEU A 144 1.56 13.21 12.55
N PHE A 145 1.86 14.42 12.04
CA PHE A 145 2.33 15.52 12.87
C PHE A 145 1.35 16.67 13.05
N ASP A 146 0.43 16.88 12.08
CA ASP A 146 -0.56 17.95 12.19
C ASP A 146 -1.91 17.43 12.68
N GLU A 147 -2.32 16.26 12.24
CA GLU A 147 -3.67 15.73 12.49
C GLU A 147 -3.74 14.81 13.69
N ASP A 148 -2.60 14.33 14.23
CA ASP A 148 -2.48 13.36 15.34
C ASP A 148 -3.37 12.11 15.20
N SER A 149 -4.05 11.99 14.09
CA SER A 149 -5.02 10.94 13.79
C SER A 149 -4.96 10.58 12.32
N PRO A 150 -3.98 9.76 11.90
CA PRO A 150 -3.82 9.39 10.51
C PRO A 150 -5.07 8.69 9.99
N SER A 151 -5.68 9.27 8.97
CA SER A 151 -6.85 8.73 8.28
C SER A 151 -6.44 7.76 7.17
N LEU A 152 -7.24 6.71 6.96
CA LEU A 152 -7.15 5.83 5.78
C LEU A 152 -7.92 6.41 4.57
N VAL A 153 -8.57 7.55 4.73
CA VAL A 153 -9.27 8.25 3.64
C VAL A 153 -8.23 8.87 2.71
N CYS A 154 -8.39 8.64 1.41
CA CYS A 154 -7.56 9.28 0.40
C CYS A 154 -7.94 10.74 0.25
N ASN A 155 -7.05 11.63 0.65
CA ASN A 155 -7.19 13.06 0.43
C ASN A 155 -6.51 13.42 -0.90
N ALA A 156 -7.25 14.08 -1.78
CA ALA A 156 -6.70 14.53 -3.07
C ALA A 156 -5.67 15.66 -2.90
N GLY A 157 -5.64 16.30 -1.73
CA GLY A 157 -4.91 17.56 -1.54
C GLY A 157 -5.56 18.72 -2.29
N ASP A 158 -5.04 19.92 -2.07
CA ASP A 158 -5.50 21.12 -2.76
C ASP A 158 -4.92 21.27 -4.18
N HIS A 159 -4.25 20.25 -4.67
CA HIS A 159 -3.58 20.25 -5.97
C HIS A 159 -4.15 19.15 -6.88
N ASP A 160 -4.29 19.47 -8.15
CA ASP A 160 -4.86 18.60 -9.21
C ASP A 160 -4.07 17.29 -9.49
N TYR A 161 -3.02 17.02 -8.71
CA TYR A 161 -2.05 15.94 -8.96
C TYR A 161 -2.15 14.76 -7.99
N GLY A 162 -3.00 14.87 -7.00
CA GLY A 162 -3.26 13.82 -6.02
C GLY A 162 -4.63 13.19 -6.18
N GLY A 163 -4.90 12.20 -5.36
CA GLY A 163 -6.18 11.54 -5.30
C GLY A 163 -6.12 10.05 -5.60
N LYS A 164 -7.25 9.53 -6.02
CA LYS A 164 -7.37 8.11 -6.35
C LYS A 164 -7.02 7.86 -7.81
N TYR A 165 -6.29 6.79 -8.06
CA TYR A 165 -6.12 6.24 -9.39
C TYR A 165 -6.39 4.74 -9.37
N SER A 166 -6.95 4.22 -10.46
CA SER A 166 -7.30 2.81 -10.59
C SER A 166 -6.22 2.06 -11.35
N SER A 167 -5.66 1.05 -10.73
CA SER A 167 -4.62 0.22 -11.33
C SER A 167 -4.65 -1.20 -10.76
N LYS A 168 -3.98 -2.14 -11.43
CA LYS A 168 -3.70 -3.48 -10.91
C LYS A 168 -2.56 -3.48 -9.90
N VAL A 169 -1.68 -2.50 -9.97
CA VAL A 169 -0.55 -2.34 -9.04
C VAL A 169 -0.50 -0.91 -8.51
N GLY A 170 -0.15 -0.77 -7.23
CA GLY A 170 0.11 0.50 -6.57
C GLY A 170 1.61 0.76 -6.50
N ILE A 171 1.99 2.01 -6.64
CA ILE A 171 3.36 2.49 -6.54
C ILE A 171 3.54 3.24 -5.23
#